data_9d991f05a0484288b95fdb52d672e908
#
_entry.id   9d991f05a0484288b95fdb52d672e908
#
_cell.length_a   1.000
_cell.length_b   1.000
_cell.length_c   1.000
_cell.angle_alpha   90.00
_cell.angle_beta   90.00
_cell.angle_gamma   90.00
#
_symmetry.space_group_name_H-M   'P 1'
#
loop_
_entity.id
_entity.type
_entity.pdbx_description
1 polymer ?
#
loop_
_entity_poly.entity_id
_entity_poly.type
_entity_poly.pdbx_seq_one_letter_code
_entity_poly.pdbx_strand_id
1 'polypeptide(L)'
;MVFSSLLFLFAFFTPHLFIYFFAPKDKKNLVLLISSLIFYAWGGPKYLLLLMLETFISWYFAQKIATEQNPKRYLLLACIGLLGLLGIFKYTGFFLSNLQFFIHWPAKIPTIVLPIGISFYTFQLLSYVVDVYRNEVEPQSDYWKLLLYSSLFHQCIAGPIVRYETVQNEIGHRKVLFSDVFYGFRRFSIGLAKKAILANSCASITDTLLPGGLKGIHSQSALGIWLAMLCYMLQIYLDFSAYSDMAIGMGRMIGFHYLENFNYPYIAKSVQDFWRRWHISLSTFFRDYVYIPLGGNRCTTKKWVRNMFVVWFLTGMWHGASWNYIFWGLYYFCFLLLEKLYIKDRMPENCKHIYTLLVIFFGWIIFKYSDLAQLKAVLLGLFGIGSNGFYGMNVKTVLFSNIFFLIFSIVACTNLGKIVKKKVETKAQTNDTISAIYSIFDGIMPVVLLFISVLSLLGNSYNPFLYFQF
;
A
#
# COMPACT_ATOMS: atom_id res chain seq x y z
N MET A 1 9.34 13.84 1.60
CA MET A 1 10.10 12.99 2.56
C MET A 1 9.55 11.56 2.53
N VAL A 2 10.39 10.54 2.74
CA VAL A 2 9.97 9.13 2.85
C VAL A 2 10.13 8.69 4.31
N PHE A 3 9.23 7.89 4.86
CA PHE A 3 9.29 7.46 6.28
C PHE A 3 10.57 6.73 6.65
N SER A 4 11.18 6.04 5.71
CA SER A 4 12.45 5.35 5.86
C SER A 4 13.67 6.22 5.51
N SER A 5 13.59 7.54 5.62
CA SER A 5 14.76 8.43 5.44
C SER A 5 15.22 8.99 6.77
N LEU A 6 16.53 9.20 6.90
CA LEU A 6 17.12 9.82 8.11
C LEU A 6 16.58 11.23 8.34
N LEU A 7 16.34 11.99 7.26
CA LEU A 7 15.71 13.29 7.32
C LEU A 7 14.32 13.23 7.98
N PHE A 8 13.51 12.24 7.58
CA PHE A 8 12.19 12.04 8.20
C PHE A 8 12.33 11.68 9.67
N LEU A 9 13.18 10.72 10.00
CA LEU A 9 13.31 10.21 11.37
C LEU A 9 13.79 11.29 12.34
N PHE A 10 14.86 11.98 12.00
CA PHE A 10 15.57 12.89 12.93
C PHE A 10 15.16 14.35 12.80
N ALA A 11 14.91 14.85 11.58
CA ALA A 11 14.62 16.27 11.36
C ALA A 11 13.11 16.57 11.35
N PHE A 12 12.24 15.57 11.11
CA PHE A 12 10.80 15.79 11.08
C PHE A 12 10.07 15.05 12.19
N PHE A 13 10.15 13.72 12.24
CA PHE A 13 9.30 12.90 13.10
C PHE A 13 9.64 13.04 14.59
N THR A 14 10.91 13.01 14.94
CA THR A 14 11.34 13.19 16.34
C THR A 14 10.97 14.59 16.89
N PRO A 15 11.28 15.72 16.21
CA PRO A 15 10.81 17.03 16.65
C PRO A 15 9.26 17.15 16.69
N HIS A 16 8.56 16.55 15.71
CA HIS A 16 7.11 16.53 15.70
C HIS A 16 6.54 15.86 16.95
N LEU A 17 7.02 14.66 17.32
CA LEU A 17 6.56 13.96 18.52
C LEU A 17 6.85 14.79 19.77
N PHE A 18 8.02 15.38 19.86
CA PHE A 18 8.38 16.26 20.99
C PHE A 18 7.39 17.41 21.11
N ILE A 19 7.18 18.19 20.05
CA ILE A 19 6.23 19.31 20.04
C ILE A 19 4.82 18.83 20.36
N TYR A 20 4.38 17.70 19.80
CA TYR A 20 3.04 17.14 20.01
C TYR A 20 2.79 16.74 21.48
N PHE A 21 3.76 16.10 22.13
CA PHE A 21 3.58 15.65 23.51
C PHE A 21 3.61 16.82 24.51
N PHE A 22 4.39 17.85 24.25
CA PHE A 22 4.45 19.04 25.09
C PHE A 22 3.36 20.08 24.79
N ALA A 23 2.67 19.96 23.66
CA ALA A 23 1.58 20.85 23.32
C ALA A 23 0.37 20.69 24.26
N PRO A 24 -0.31 21.79 24.64
CA PRO A 24 -1.59 21.76 25.33
C PRO A 24 -2.64 20.93 24.56
N LYS A 25 -3.57 20.32 25.28
CA LYS A 25 -4.56 19.40 24.68
C LYS A 25 -5.37 20.02 23.55
N ASP A 26 -5.75 21.27 23.68
CA ASP A 26 -6.50 22.06 22.69
C ASP A 26 -5.68 22.41 21.44
N LYS A 27 -4.34 22.42 21.51
CA LYS A 27 -3.43 22.72 20.41
C LYS A 27 -2.93 21.49 19.66
N LYS A 28 -3.15 20.28 20.17
CA LYS A 28 -2.65 19.04 19.55
C LYS A 28 -3.09 18.85 18.09
N ASN A 29 -4.34 19.17 17.77
CA ASN A 29 -4.83 19.13 16.39
C ASN A 29 -4.14 20.16 15.49
N LEU A 30 -3.85 21.34 16.02
CA LEU A 30 -3.13 22.37 15.28
C LEU A 30 -1.69 21.94 14.97
N VAL A 31 -0.99 21.34 15.97
CA VAL A 31 0.36 20.78 15.76
C VAL A 31 0.35 19.72 14.67
N LEU A 32 -0.61 18.78 14.71
CA LEU A 32 -0.76 17.74 13.69
C LEU A 32 -1.04 18.32 12.32
N LEU A 33 -1.96 19.29 12.22
CA LEU A 33 -2.31 19.93 10.97
C LEU A 33 -1.10 20.64 10.35
N ILE A 34 -0.41 21.50 11.10
CA ILE A 34 0.77 22.24 10.62
C ILE A 34 1.85 21.26 10.16
N SER A 35 2.18 20.25 10.98
CA SER A 35 3.19 19.25 10.63
C SER A 35 2.81 18.47 9.38
N SER A 36 1.53 18.09 9.23
CA SER A 36 1.04 17.39 8.06
C SER A 36 1.13 18.23 6.78
N LEU A 37 0.77 19.50 6.86
CA LEU A 37 0.87 20.43 5.74
C LEU A 37 2.34 20.68 5.34
N ILE A 38 3.26 20.82 6.31
CA ILE A 38 4.70 20.92 6.06
C ILE A 38 5.23 19.65 5.37
N PHE A 39 4.86 18.47 5.90
CA PHE A 39 5.25 17.19 5.32
C PHE A 39 4.78 17.03 3.88
N TYR A 40 3.52 17.39 3.60
CA TYR A 40 2.94 17.32 2.26
C TYR A 40 3.58 18.34 1.30
N ALA A 41 3.77 19.58 1.76
CA ALA A 41 4.41 20.65 0.99
C ALA A 41 5.86 20.31 0.60
N TRP A 42 6.55 19.47 1.35
CA TRP A 42 7.89 18.97 1.00
C TRP A 42 7.92 18.21 -0.34
N GLY A 43 6.81 17.55 -0.69
CA GLY A 43 6.63 16.87 -1.98
C GLY A 43 6.32 17.79 -3.16
N GLY A 44 6.01 19.08 -2.88
CA GLY A 44 5.68 20.11 -3.87
C GLY A 44 4.63 21.07 -3.36
N PRO A 45 5.00 22.32 -2.99
CA PRO A 45 4.09 23.29 -2.36
C PRO A 45 2.82 23.57 -3.16
N LYS A 46 2.91 23.59 -4.50
CA LYS A 46 1.76 23.81 -5.39
C LYS A 46 0.67 22.73 -5.25
N TYR A 47 1.03 21.50 -4.88
CA TYR A 47 0.08 20.42 -4.71
C TYR A 47 -0.65 20.46 -3.37
N LEU A 48 -0.15 21.25 -2.41
CA LEU A 48 -0.87 21.54 -1.17
C LEU A 48 -2.20 22.25 -1.46
N LEU A 49 -2.21 23.17 -2.41
CA LEU A 49 -3.44 23.84 -2.84
C LEU A 49 -4.46 22.86 -3.43
N LEU A 50 -3.99 21.84 -4.15
CA LEU A 50 -4.86 20.80 -4.68
C LEU A 50 -5.49 19.95 -3.57
N LEU A 51 -4.70 19.53 -2.58
CA LEU A 51 -5.22 18.81 -1.41
C LEU A 51 -6.26 19.65 -0.65
N MET A 52 -5.98 20.93 -0.44
CA MET A 52 -6.91 21.85 0.21
C MET A 52 -8.20 22.03 -0.63
N LEU A 53 -8.09 22.13 -1.96
CA LEU A 53 -9.23 22.23 -2.87
C LEU A 53 -10.09 20.96 -2.82
N GLU A 54 -9.52 19.77 -2.93
CA GLU A 54 -10.30 18.53 -2.85
C GLU A 54 -10.98 18.36 -1.48
N THR A 55 -10.28 18.73 -0.41
CA THR A 55 -10.87 18.76 0.94
C THR A 55 -12.02 19.76 1.01
N PHE A 56 -11.88 20.95 0.43
CA PHE A 56 -12.93 21.96 0.39
C PHE A 56 -14.15 21.49 -0.41
N ILE A 57 -13.95 20.89 -1.58
CA ILE A 57 -15.02 20.27 -2.38
C ILE A 57 -15.79 19.25 -1.51
N SER A 58 -15.07 18.36 -0.84
CA SER A 58 -15.68 17.32 -0.01
C SER A 58 -16.43 17.89 1.18
N TRP A 59 -15.84 18.85 1.87
CA TRP A 59 -16.46 19.55 2.98
C TRP A 59 -17.74 20.28 2.57
N TYR A 60 -17.66 21.10 1.50
CA TYR A 60 -18.79 21.89 1.02
C TYR A 60 -19.97 21.02 0.57
N PHE A 61 -19.68 20.01 -0.24
CA PHE A 61 -20.75 19.12 -0.72
C PHE A 61 -21.29 18.20 0.36
N ALA A 62 -20.51 17.77 1.35
CA ALA A 62 -21.02 17.03 2.49
C ALA A 62 -22.05 17.84 3.29
N GLN A 63 -21.82 19.14 3.52
CA GLN A 63 -22.82 20.04 4.16
C GLN A 63 -24.10 20.10 3.31
N LYS A 64 -23.97 20.28 1.99
CA LYS A 64 -25.12 20.33 1.08
C LYS A 64 -25.91 19.03 1.01
N ILE A 65 -25.23 17.88 1.04
CA ILE A 65 -25.87 16.55 1.08
C ILE A 65 -26.76 16.41 2.32
N ALA A 66 -26.32 16.91 3.47
CA ALA A 66 -27.05 16.78 4.73
C ALA A 66 -28.23 17.79 4.85
N THR A 67 -28.18 18.93 4.17
CA THR A 67 -29.16 20.03 4.39
C THR A 67 -30.14 20.24 3.25
N GLU A 68 -29.82 19.82 2.03
CA GLU A 68 -30.59 20.14 0.85
C GLU A 68 -31.55 19.01 0.43
N GLN A 69 -32.63 19.37 -0.27
CA GLN A 69 -33.66 18.41 -0.70
C GLN A 69 -33.20 17.38 -1.73
N ASN A 70 -32.14 17.66 -2.49
CA ASN A 70 -31.60 16.77 -3.53
C ASN A 70 -30.17 16.28 -3.21
N PRO A 71 -29.97 15.45 -2.18
CA PRO A 71 -28.64 15.03 -1.77
C PRO A 71 -27.88 14.27 -2.87
N LYS A 72 -28.56 13.51 -3.72
CA LYS A 72 -27.98 12.79 -4.84
C LYS A 72 -27.30 13.70 -5.87
N ARG A 73 -27.84 14.88 -6.13
CA ARG A 73 -27.22 15.87 -7.04
C ARG A 73 -25.88 16.34 -6.48
N TYR A 74 -25.82 16.66 -5.20
CA TYR A 74 -24.59 17.14 -4.57
C TYR A 74 -23.54 16.03 -4.41
N LEU A 75 -23.97 14.79 -4.17
CA LEU A 75 -23.08 13.63 -4.23
C LEU A 75 -22.44 13.50 -5.63
N LEU A 76 -23.26 13.58 -6.70
CA LEU A 76 -22.75 13.49 -8.07
C LEU A 76 -21.74 14.60 -8.38
N LEU A 77 -22.02 15.84 -7.98
CA LEU A 77 -21.12 16.98 -8.18
C LEU A 77 -19.79 16.79 -7.42
N ALA A 78 -19.84 16.30 -6.18
CA ALA A 78 -18.65 15.97 -5.42
C ALA A 78 -17.82 14.87 -6.10
N CYS A 79 -18.47 13.79 -6.54
CA CYS A 79 -17.80 12.71 -7.27
C CYS A 79 -17.15 13.21 -8.57
N ILE A 80 -17.84 14.03 -9.35
CA ILE A 80 -17.30 14.62 -10.58
C ILE A 80 -16.10 15.52 -10.25
N GLY A 81 -16.17 16.37 -9.22
CA GLY A 81 -15.07 17.22 -8.81
C GLY A 81 -13.83 16.42 -8.40
N LEU A 82 -13.98 15.46 -7.48
CA LEU A 82 -12.89 14.66 -6.95
C LEU A 82 -12.28 13.72 -8.01
N LEU A 83 -13.12 12.94 -8.67
CA LEU A 83 -12.65 12.00 -9.71
C LEU A 83 -12.17 12.73 -10.96
N GLY A 84 -12.73 13.92 -11.26
CA GLY A 84 -12.29 14.77 -12.35
C GLY A 84 -10.86 15.29 -12.12
N LEU A 85 -10.56 15.81 -10.93
CA LEU A 85 -9.21 16.25 -10.56
C LEU A 85 -8.22 15.06 -10.61
N LEU A 86 -8.57 13.92 -10.00
CA LEU A 86 -7.76 12.71 -10.11
C LEU A 86 -7.54 12.32 -11.58
N GLY A 87 -8.59 12.39 -12.40
CA GLY A 87 -8.56 12.09 -13.82
C GLY A 87 -7.58 12.97 -14.58
N ILE A 88 -7.63 14.27 -14.36
CA ILE A 88 -6.73 15.25 -14.99
C ILE A 88 -5.27 14.96 -14.65
N PHE A 89 -4.94 14.79 -13.38
CA PHE A 89 -3.55 14.61 -12.97
C PHE A 89 -3.00 13.22 -13.29
N LYS A 90 -3.81 12.17 -13.22
CA LYS A 90 -3.33 10.79 -13.36
C LYS A 90 -3.48 10.23 -14.77
N TYR A 91 -4.57 10.55 -15.48
CA TYR A 91 -4.92 9.84 -16.72
C TYR A 91 -4.79 10.66 -18.01
N THR A 92 -4.63 11.99 -17.94
CA THR A 92 -4.53 12.84 -19.15
C THR A 92 -3.38 12.41 -20.06
N GLY A 93 -2.18 12.19 -19.51
CA GLY A 93 -1.02 11.74 -20.29
C GLY A 93 -1.28 10.41 -20.99
N PHE A 94 -1.83 9.44 -20.26
CA PHE A 94 -2.15 8.11 -20.80
C PHE A 94 -3.22 8.18 -21.89
N PHE A 95 -4.29 8.94 -21.66
CA PHE A 95 -5.36 9.12 -22.65
C PHE A 95 -4.84 9.79 -23.93
N LEU A 96 -4.10 10.89 -23.80
CA LEU A 96 -3.55 11.62 -24.95
C LEU A 96 -2.51 10.78 -25.71
N SER A 97 -1.68 9.98 -25.03
CA SER A 97 -0.72 9.08 -25.68
C SER A 97 -1.42 8.02 -26.52
N ASN A 98 -2.48 7.42 -26.00
CA ASN A 98 -3.28 6.45 -26.75
C ASN A 98 -4.01 7.12 -27.91
N LEU A 99 -4.59 8.32 -27.72
CA LEU A 99 -5.26 9.07 -28.76
C LEU A 99 -4.27 9.44 -29.89
N GLN A 100 -3.08 9.89 -29.52
CA GLN A 100 -2.01 10.22 -30.48
C GLN A 100 -1.61 9.00 -31.32
N PHE A 101 -1.53 7.82 -30.71
CA PHE A 101 -1.25 6.57 -31.42
C PHE A 101 -2.32 6.26 -32.49
N PHE A 102 -3.62 6.44 -32.17
CA PHE A 102 -4.71 6.10 -33.09
C PHE A 102 -4.93 7.14 -34.20
N ILE A 103 -4.87 8.45 -33.87
CA ILE A 103 -5.20 9.52 -34.81
C ILE A 103 -3.98 10.31 -35.31
N HIS A 104 -2.76 9.86 -34.97
CA HIS A 104 -1.50 10.48 -35.39
C HIS A 104 -1.44 12.00 -35.08
N TRP A 105 -1.99 12.41 -33.93
CA TRP A 105 -2.06 13.82 -33.53
C TRP A 105 -0.65 14.39 -33.31
N PRO A 106 -0.26 15.47 -33.99
CA PRO A 106 1.10 16.01 -33.94
C PRO A 106 1.39 16.84 -32.67
N ALA A 107 0.38 17.09 -31.80
CA ALA A 107 0.57 17.93 -30.63
C ALA A 107 1.43 17.26 -29.56
N LYS A 108 2.32 18.04 -28.96
CA LYS A 108 3.14 17.59 -27.82
C LYS A 108 2.26 17.29 -26.62
N ILE A 109 2.37 16.09 -26.06
CA ILE A 109 1.63 15.67 -24.87
C ILE A 109 2.21 16.43 -23.65
N PRO A 110 1.36 17.11 -22.85
CA PRO A 110 1.84 17.81 -21.66
C PRO A 110 2.33 16.83 -20.61
N THR A 111 3.49 17.08 -20.04
CA THR A 111 4.03 16.33 -18.90
C THR A 111 3.37 16.81 -17.61
N ILE A 112 2.35 16.09 -17.17
CA ILE A 112 1.67 16.36 -15.91
C ILE A 112 2.34 15.54 -14.81
N VAL A 113 2.94 16.21 -13.85
CA VAL A 113 3.55 15.55 -12.68
C VAL A 113 2.45 15.13 -11.73
N LEU A 114 2.39 13.84 -11.42
CA LEU A 114 1.40 13.27 -10.50
C LEU A 114 1.65 13.77 -9.07
N PRO A 115 0.69 14.42 -8.42
CA PRO A 115 0.82 14.82 -7.01
C PRO A 115 0.92 13.58 -6.10
N ILE A 116 1.88 13.59 -5.21
CA ILE A 116 2.10 12.47 -4.28
C ILE A 116 0.84 12.27 -3.43
N GLY A 117 0.34 11.02 -3.37
CA GLY A 117 -0.79 10.66 -2.53
C GLY A 117 -2.17 11.01 -3.08
N ILE A 118 -2.29 11.65 -4.26
CA ILE A 118 -3.60 12.08 -4.79
C ILE A 118 -4.61 10.92 -4.84
N SER A 119 -4.21 9.73 -5.25
CA SER A 119 -5.10 8.56 -5.30
C SER A 119 -5.60 8.13 -3.91
N PHE A 120 -4.82 8.39 -2.84
CA PHE A 120 -5.18 8.04 -1.47
C PHE A 120 -6.16 9.04 -0.88
N TYR A 121 -5.79 10.33 -0.83
CA TYR A 121 -6.66 11.32 -0.21
C TYR A 121 -7.95 11.56 -1.02
N THR A 122 -7.91 11.44 -2.36
CA THR A 122 -9.15 11.46 -3.16
C THR A 122 -10.09 10.32 -2.75
N PHE A 123 -9.59 9.09 -2.56
CA PHE A 123 -10.42 7.97 -2.11
C PHE A 123 -10.91 8.13 -0.66
N GLN A 124 -10.09 8.68 0.23
CA GLN A 124 -10.52 9.04 1.59
C GLN A 124 -11.65 10.06 1.58
N LEU A 125 -11.51 11.14 0.81
CA LEU A 125 -12.51 12.19 0.68
C LEU A 125 -13.77 11.71 -0.05
N LEU A 126 -13.62 10.87 -1.08
CA LEU A 126 -14.75 10.25 -1.77
C LEU A 126 -15.55 9.34 -0.84
N SER A 127 -14.86 8.50 -0.03
CA SER A 127 -15.56 7.67 0.96
C SER A 127 -16.33 8.52 1.95
N TYR A 128 -15.72 9.59 2.47
CA TYR A 128 -16.38 10.51 3.40
C TYR A 128 -17.68 11.10 2.83
N VAL A 129 -17.66 11.60 1.60
CA VAL A 129 -18.86 12.19 0.97
C VAL A 129 -19.95 11.14 0.73
N VAL A 130 -19.57 9.92 0.34
CA VAL A 130 -20.51 8.81 0.17
C VAL A 130 -21.10 8.34 1.51
N ASP A 131 -20.28 8.28 2.55
CA ASP A 131 -20.72 7.86 3.90
C ASP A 131 -21.68 8.90 4.51
N VAL A 132 -21.45 10.20 4.28
CA VAL A 132 -22.42 11.26 4.63
C VAL A 132 -23.73 11.07 3.87
N TYR A 133 -23.69 10.79 2.56
CA TYR A 133 -24.90 10.53 1.77
C TYR A 133 -25.67 9.31 2.25
N ARG A 134 -25.00 8.29 2.78
CA ARG A 134 -25.61 7.08 3.34
C ARG A 134 -26.11 7.26 4.78
N ASN A 135 -25.87 8.42 5.39
CA ASN A 135 -26.09 8.69 6.82
C ASN A 135 -25.28 7.75 7.75
N GLU A 136 -24.15 7.25 7.28
CA GLU A 136 -23.20 6.45 8.08
C GLU A 136 -22.29 7.34 8.92
N VAL A 137 -22.08 8.60 8.47
CA VAL A 137 -21.25 9.62 9.11
C VAL A 137 -21.96 10.98 9.05
N GLU A 138 -21.89 11.74 10.12
CA GLU A 138 -22.34 13.14 10.10
C GLU A 138 -21.34 14.05 9.39
N PRO A 139 -21.82 15.10 8.67
CA PRO A 139 -20.94 16.03 8.00
C PRO A 139 -20.10 16.81 9.01
N GLN A 140 -18.79 16.84 8.79
CA GLN A 140 -17.87 17.62 9.64
C GLN A 140 -18.07 19.11 9.40
N SER A 141 -18.55 19.83 10.43
CA SER A 141 -18.82 21.28 10.34
C SER A 141 -17.54 22.12 10.21
N ASP A 142 -16.45 21.66 10.83
CA ASP A 142 -15.16 22.36 10.84
C ASP A 142 -14.27 21.89 9.69
N TYR A 143 -14.04 22.77 8.71
CA TYR A 143 -13.17 22.51 7.56
C TYR A 143 -11.75 22.08 7.97
N TRP A 144 -11.19 22.70 9.02
CA TRP A 144 -9.82 22.40 9.46
C TRP A 144 -9.67 21.00 10.04
N LYS A 145 -10.72 20.46 10.65
CA LYS A 145 -10.74 19.08 11.13
C LYS A 145 -10.80 18.08 9.96
N LEU A 146 -11.56 18.41 8.91
CA LEU A 146 -11.57 17.59 7.71
C LEU A 146 -10.25 17.70 6.95
N LEU A 147 -9.64 18.88 6.89
CA LEU A 147 -8.30 19.06 6.31
C LEU A 147 -7.23 18.30 7.13
N LEU A 148 -7.33 18.30 8.45
CA LEU A 148 -6.47 17.47 9.30
C LEU A 148 -6.60 16.00 8.89
N TYR A 149 -7.81 15.48 8.78
CA TYR A 149 -8.06 14.08 8.38
C TYR A 149 -7.42 13.75 7.02
N SER A 150 -7.67 14.53 5.99
CA SER A 150 -7.17 14.25 4.63
C SER A 150 -5.66 14.44 4.50
N SER A 151 -5.04 15.32 5.29
CA SER A 151 -3.63 15.67 5.22
C SER A 151 -2.72 14.90 6.18
N LEU A 152 -3.24 14.16 7.18
CA LEU A 152 -2.45 13.46 8.20
C LEU A 152 -1.24 12.74 7.55
N PHE A 153 -0.04 13.19 7.86
CA PHE A 153 1.19 12.79 7.15
C PHE A 153 1.47 11.29 7.17
N HIS A 154 1.02 10.59 8.21
CA HIS A 154 1.20 9.15 8.33
C HIS A 154 0.25 8.31 7.47
N GLN A 155 -0.79 8.91 6.84
CA GLN A 155 -1.75 8.18 6.00
C GLN A 155 -1.98 8.78 4.60
N CYS A 156 -1.62 10.08 4.37
CA CYS A 156 -2.04 10.76 3.16
C CYS A 156 -1.27 10.34 1.90
N ILE A 157 -0.07 9.79 2.03
CA ILE A 157 0.80 9.43 0.89
C ILE A 157 0.66 7.96 0.52
N ALA A 158 0.70 7.08 1.50
CA ALA A 158 0.56 5.64 1.36
C ALA A 158 0.16 5.03 2.71
N GLY A 159 -0.06 3.72 2.79
CA GLY A 159 -0.53 3.05 3.98
C GLY A 159 -1.99 2.61 3.84
N PRO A 160 -2.73 2.40 4.93
CA PRO A 160 -4.14 2.08 4.83
C PRO A 160 -4.95 3.29 4.34
N ILE A 161 -5.92 3.07 3.44
CA ILE A 161 -6.92 4.08 3.10
C ILE A 161 -7.88 4.15 4.30
N VAL A 162 -7.62 5.12 5.18
CA VAL A 162 -8.38 5.29 6.43
C VAL A 162 -9.69 6.00 6.11
N ARG A 163 -10.83 5.43 6.53
CA ARG A 163 -12.14 6.08 6.40
C ARG A 163 -12.35 7.09 7.52
N TYR A 164 -13.14 8.14 7.23
CA TYR A 164 -13.46 9.16 8.24
C TYR A 164 -14.21 8.55 9.44
N GLU A 165 -15.12 7.61 9.21
CA GLU A 165 -15.82 6.84 10.26
C GLU A 165 -14.87 6.24 11.29
N THR A 166 -13.71 5.74 10.85
CA THR A 166 -12.72 5.09 11.74
C THR A 166 -12.09 6.09 12.73
N VAL A 167 -11.91 7.34 12.33
CA VAL A 167 -11.10 8.34 13.09
C VAL A 167 -11.87 9.55 13.55
N GLN A 168 -13.14 9.72 13.18
CA GLN A 168 -13.94 10.90 13.49
C GLN A 168 -13.97 11.24 14.98
N ASN A 169 -14.16 10.23 15.84
CA ASN A 169 -14.19 10.41 17.29
C ASN A 169 -12.80 10.79 17.83
N GLU A 170 -11.73 10.25 17.28
CA GLU A 170 -10.35 10.48 17.68
C GLU A 170 -9.84 11.85 17.22
N ILE A 171 -10.38 12.40 16.13
CA ILE A 171 -10.11 13.79 15.71
C ILE A 171 -10.71 14.76 16.74
N GLY A 172 -11.90 14.46 17.26
CA GLY A 172 -12.54 15.27 18.30
C GLY A 172 -11.90 15.10 19.67
N HIS A 173 -11.84 13.87 20.13
CA HIS A 173 -11.44 13.51 21.48
C HIS A 173 -10.58 12.25 21.49
N ARG A 174 -9.26 12.40 21.62
CA ARG A 174 -8.37 11.25 21.78
C ARG A 174 -7.59 11.31 23.08
N LYS A 175 -7.38 10.12 23.63
CA LYS A 175 -6.49 9.91 24.78
C LYS A 175 -5.28 9.12 24.28
N VAL A 176 -4.09 9.52 24.67
CA VAL A 176 -2.86 8.80 24.38
C VAL A 176 -2.40 8.14 25.66
N LEU A 177 -2.42 6.81 25.68
CA LEU A 177 -1.90 6.01 26.79
C LEU A 177 -0.43 5.67 26.55
N PHE A 178 0.33 5.46 27.61
CA PHE A 178 1.73 5.02 27.50
C PHE A 178 1.84 3.69 26.73
N SER A 179 0.89 2.77 26.97
CA SER A 179 0.80 1.51 26.22
C SER A 179 0.61 1.71 24.72
N ASP A 180 -0.11 2.76 24.28
CA ASP A 180 -0.30 3.10 22.89
C ASP A 180 0.99 3.62 22.26
N VAL A 181 1.73 4.46 23.00
CA VAL A 181 3.03 4.97 22.56
C VAL A 181 4.03 3.84 22.39
N PHE A 182 4.12 2.94 23.38
CA PHE A 182 5.01 1.80 23.34
C PHE A 182 4.65 0.81 22.21
N TYR A 183 3.38 0.47 22.07
CA TYR A 183 2.90 -0.36 20.96
C TYR A 183 3.22 0.27 19.61
N GLY A 184 2.94 1.58 19.47
CA GLY A 184 3.19 2.34 18.24
C GLY A 184 4.68 2.38 17.89
N PHE A 185 5.54 2.64 18.86
CA PHE A 185 6.99 2.64 18.69
C PHE A 185 7.51 1.27 18.24
N ARG A 186 7.06 0.20 18.91
CA ARG A 186 7.41 -1.17 18.51
C ARG A 186 6.96 -1.48 17.08
N ARG A 187 5.73 -1.11 16.74
CA ARG A 187 5.18 -1.34 15.40
C ARG A 187 5.95 -0.57 14.33
N PHE A 188 6.28 0.68 14.61
CA PHE A 188 7.10 1.52 13.74
C PHE A 188 8.50 0.92 13.52
N SER A 189 9.18 0.51 14.59
CA SER A 189 10.52 -0.10 14.51
C SER A 189 10.54 -1.39 13.70
N ILE A 190 9.53 -2.25 13.87
CA ILE A 190 9.38 -3.46 13.05
C ILE A 190 9.16 -3.09 11.57
N GLY A 191 8.29 -2.12 11.29
CA GLY A 191 8.06 -1.63 9.94
C GLY A 191 9.32 -1.08 9.30
N LEU A 192 10.07 -0.24 10.03
CA LEU A 192 11.32 0.32 9.53
C LEU A 192 12.36 -0.77 9.25
N ALA A 193 12.49 -1.78 10.12
CA ALA A 193 13.40 -2.91 9.91
C ALA A 193 13.00 -3.76 8.69
N LYS A 194 11.72 -4.03 8.51
CA LYS A 194 11.21 -4.70 7.30
C LYS A 194 11.60 -3.93 6.03
N LYS A 195 11.48 -2.60 6.06
CA LYS A 195 11.84 -1.73 4.92
C LYS A 195 13.34 -1.65 4.72
N ALA A 196 14.08 -1.18 5.72
CA ALA A 196 15.49 -0.83 5.59
C ALA A 196 16.39 -2.07 5.38
N ILE A 197 16.02 -3.20 5.99
CA ILE A 197 16.86 -4.40 5.98
C ILE A 197 16.33 -5.39 4.91
N LEU A 198 15.07 -5.83 5.02
CA LEU A 198 14.59 -6.95 4.22
C LEU A 198 14.14 -6.50 2.81
N ALA A 199 13.27 -5.49 2.71
CA ALA A 199 12.77 -5.05 1.41
C ALA A 199 13.88 -4.46 0.54
N ASN A 200 14.77 -3.63 1.10
CA ASN A 200 15.89 -3.06 0.36
C ASN A 200 16.89 -4.12 -0.10
N SER A 201 17.15 -5.18 0.71
CA SER A 201 18.00 -6.31 0.29
C SER A 201 17.36 -7.10 -0.87
N CYS A 202 16.05 -7.38 -0.80
CA CYS A 202 15.33 -8.03 -1.90
C CYS A 202 15.37 -7.17 -3.17
N ALA A 203 15.24 -5.84 -3.05
CA ALA A 203 15.36 -4.91 -4.16
C ALA A 203 16.75 -4.97 -4.81
N SER A 204 17.80 -4.89 -4.00
CA SER A 204 19.20 -4.96 -4.45
C SER A 204 19.49 -6.28 -5.19
N ILE A 205 18.99 -7.40 -4.68
CA ILE A 205 19.13 -8.70 -5.35
C ILE A 205 18.41 -8.69 -6.70
N THR A 206 17.18 -8.16 -6.75
CA THR A 206 16.42 -8.05 -7.99
C THR A 206 17.15 -7.24 -9.04
N ASP A 207 17.67 -6.07 -8.68
CA ASP A 207 18.35 -5.16 -9.62
C ASP A 207 19.75 -5.68 -10.02
N THR A 208 20.42 -6.43 -9.15
CA THR A 208 21.68 -7.10 -9.48
C THR A 208 21.49 -8.20 -10.51
N LEU A 209 20.42 -8.99 -10.38
CA LEU A 209 20.14 -10.09 -11.29
C LEU A 209 19.46 -9.62 -12.59
N LEU A 210 18.60 -8.60 -12.50
CA LEU A 210 17.89 -8.03 -13.65
C LEU A 210 18.16 -6.52 -13.74
N PRO A 211 19.39 -6.11 -14.12
CA PRO A 211 19.66 -4.73 -14.44
C PRO A 211 18.77 -4.27 -15.58
N GLY A 212 18.32 -3.01 -15.54
CA GLY A 212 17.25 -2.48 -16.39
C GLY A 212 17.40 -2.73 -17.89
N GLY A 213 16.25 -2.84 -18.56
CA GLY A 213 16.13 -2.97 -20.01
C GLY A 213 16.23 -4.41 -20.56
N LEU A 214 15.90 -4.58 -21.84
CA LEU A 214 15.91 -5.87 -22.53
C LEU A 214 17.27 -6.57 -22.50
N LYS A 215 18.34 -5.80 -22.65
CA LYS A 215 19.72 -6.33 -22.64
C LYS A 215 20.05 -7.03 -21.31
N GLY A 216 19.66 -6.43 -20.19
CA GLY A 216 19.84 -7.04 -18.87
C GLY A 216 19.06 -8.35 -18.71
N ILE A 217 17.82 -8.42 -19.23
CA ILE A 217 16.99 -9.62 -19.18
C ILE A 217 17.62 -10.74 -20.03
N HIS A 218 18.03 -10.46 -21.26
CA HIS A 218 18.63 -11.46 -22.16
C HIS A 218 20.02 -11.93 -21.71
N SER A 219 20.76 -11.12 -20.96
CA SER A 219 22.06 -11.51 -20.40
C SER A 219 21.95 -12.44 -19.19
N GLN A 220 20.75 -12.60 -18.60
CA GLN A 220 20.56 -13.39 -17.41
C GLN A 220 20.10 -14.82 -17.72
N SER A 221 20.49 -15.79 -16.88
CA SER A 221 20.02 -17.17 -16.95
C SER A 221 18.57 -17.32 -16.47
N ALA A 222 17.89 -18.38 -16.90
CA ALA A 222 16.50 -18.65 -16.48
C ALA A 222 16.33 -18.68 -14.95
N LEU A 223 17.22 -19.40 -14.24
CA LEU A 223 17.18 -19.44 -12.76
C LEU A 223 17.45 -18.06 -12.13
N GLY A 224 18.27 -17.22 -12.78
CA GLY A 224 18.50 -15.85 -12.32
C GLY A 224 17.25 -14.98 -12.45
N ILE A 225 16.48 -15.16 -13.53
CA ILE A 225 15.20 -14.48 -13.72
C ILE A 225 14.18 -14.95 -12.67
N TRP A 226 14.10 -16.27 -12.40
CA TRP A 226 13.25 -16.81 -11.33
C TRP A 226 13.61 -16.21 -9.96
N LEU A 227 14.88 -16.23 -9.58
CA LEU A 227 15.33 -15.70 -8.29
C LEU A 227 15.06 -14.20 -8.16
N ALA A 228 15.33 -13.42 -9.21
CA ALA A 228 15.05 -11.97 -9.21
C ALA A 228 13.54 -11.68 -9.03
N MET A 229 12.67 -12.40 -9.72
CA MET A 229 11.24 -12.19 -9.62
C MET A 229 10.65 -12.69 -8.30
N LEU A 230 11.22 -13.76 -7.70
CA LEU A 230 10.88 -14.16 -6.33
C LEU A 230 11.30 -13.09 -5.31
N CYS A 231 12.50 -12.50 -5.47
CA CYS A 231 12.93 -11.39 -4.62
C CYS A 231 12.03 -10.16 -4.79
N TYR A 232 11.61 -9.85 -6.02
CA TYR A 232 10.63 -8.78 -6.25
C TYR A 232 9.27 -9.06 -5.58
N MET A 233 8.79 -10.30 -5.63
CA MET A 233 7.58 -10.73 -4.94
C MET A 233 7.70 -10.54 -3.42
N LEU A 234 8.84 -10.86 -2.81
CA LEU A 234 9.11 -10.59 -1.40
C LEU A 234 9.22 -9.09 -1.13
N GLN A 235 9.94 -8.36 -1.98
CA GLN A 235 10.13 -6.91 -1.88
C GLN A 235 8.81 -6.16 -1.84
N ILE A 236 7.90 -6.39 -2.79
CA ILE A 236 6.64 -5.62 -2.87
C ILE A 236 5.77 -5.80 -1.62
N TYR A 237 5.74 -6.99 -1.03
CA TYR A 237 5.02 -7.22 0.22
C TYR A 237 5.73 -6.58 1.41
N LEU A 238 7.03 -6.82 1.56
CA LEU A 238 7.80 -6.31 2.70
C LEU A 238 7.83 -4.78 2.69
N ASP A 239 8.00 -4.16 1.53
CA ASP A 239 8.03 -2.70 1.35
C ASP A 239 6.68 -2.07 1.72
N PHE A 240 5.60 -2.56 1.13
CA PHE A 240 4.28 -1.97 1.35
C PHE A 240 3.70 -2.29 2.73
N SER A 241 3.89 -3.51 3.24
CA SER A 241 3.47 -3.84 4.61
C SER A 241 4.30 -3.10 5.66
N ALA A 242 5.59 -2.85 5.40
CA ALA A 242 6.44 -2.03 6.26
C ALA A 242 5.92 -0.59 6.36
N TYR A 243 5.56 0.00 5.24
CA TYR A 243 4.98 1.34 5.23
C TYR A 243 3.67 1.40 6.02
N SER A 244 2.80 0.40 5.84
CA SER A 244 1.55 0.30 6.62
C SER A 244 1.82 0.12 8.12
N ASP A 245 2.82 -0.68 8.50
CA ASP A 245 3.22 -0.86 9.91
C ASP A 245 3.73 0.45 10.51
N MET A 246 4.56 1.20 9.77
CA MET A 246 5.03 2.52 10.21
C MET A 246 3.88 3.52 10.35
N ALA A 247 2.95 3.57 9.39
CA ALA A 247 1.78 4.44 9.44
C ALA A 247 0.87 4.14 10.64
N ILE A 248 0.54 2.85 10.86
CA ILE A 248 -0.25 2.40 12.00
C ILE A 248 0.47 2.70 13.32
N GLY A 249 1.79 2.46 13.35
CA GLY A 249 2.62 2.75 14.52
C GLY A 249 2.63 4.23 14.89
N MET A 250 2.84 5.11 13.91
CA MET A 250 2.81 6.56 14.10
C MET A 250 1.44 7.05 14.56
N GLY A 251 0.37 6.58 13.90
CA GLY A 251 -0.98 6.89 14.32
C GLY A 251 -1.23 6.50 15.76
N ARG A 252 -0.84 5.28 16.18
CA ARG A 252 -1.03 4.77 17.52
C ARG A 252 -0.30 5.61 18.58
N MET A 253 0.94 6.05 18.30
CA MET A 253 1.72 6.90 19.22
C MET A 253 1.02 8.23 19.54
N ILE A 254 0.16 8.72 18.66
CA ILE A 254 -0.54 10.00 18.82
C ILE A 254 -2.05 9.82 19.08
N GLY A 255 -2.50 8.58 19.31
CA GLY A 255 -3.86 8.24 19.73
C GLY A 255 -4.84 7.99 18.58
N PHE A 256 -4.38 7.64 17.37
CA PHE A 256 -5.22 7.15 16.27
C PHE A 256 -5.09 5.64 16.11
N HIS A 257 -6.22 4.95 15.87
CA HIS A 257 -6.31 3.51 15.76
C HIS A 257 -6.68 3.09 14.33
N TYR A 258 -5.68 2.92 13.50
CA TYR A 258 -5.88 2.48 12.11
C TYR A 258 -6.08 0.99 12.01
N LEU A 259 -6.86 0.57 11.01
CA LEU A 259 -7.11 -0.83 10.70
C LEU A 259 -5.91 -1.47 10.00
N GLU A 260 -5.78 -2.80 10.15
CA GLU A 260 -4.75 -3.57 9.47
C GLU A 260 -4.93 -3.55 7.96
N ASN A 261 -3.83 -3.37 7.23
CA ASN A 261 -3.83 -3.34 5.76
C ASN A 261 -3.32 -4.65 5.15
N PHE A 262 -2.62 -5.48 5.92
CA PHE A 262 -2.09 -6.77 5.51
C PHE A 262 -2.25 -7.84 6.60
N ASN A 263 -2.52 -9.09 6.19
CA ASN A 263 -2.61 -10.23 7.09
C ASN A 263 -1.92 -11.46 6.48
N TYR A 264 -0.59 -11.41 6.36
CA TYR A 264 0.22 -12.51 5.81
C TYR A 264 -0.33 -13.09 4.50
N PRO A 265 -0.39 -12.31 3.42
CA PRO A 265 -1.10 -12.70 2.19
C PRO A 265 -0.48 -13.92 1.49
N TYR A 266 0.82 -14.16 1.65
CA TYR A 266 1.49 -15.28 0.99
C TYR A 266 1.23 -16.66 1.62
N ILE A 267 0.50 -16.74 2.75
CA ILE A 267 0.02 -18.03 3.27
C ILE A 267 -1.37 -18.41 2.74
N ALA A 268 -1.94 -17.60 1.84
CA ALA A 268 -3.27 -17.84 1.28
C ALA A 268 -3.33 -19.13 0.45
N LYS A 269 -4.49 -19.78 0.47
CA LYS A 269 -4.78 -21.01 -0.29
C LYS A 269 -5.70 -20.79 -1.48
N SER A 270 -6.02 -19.54 -1.80
CA SER A 270 -6.78 -19.14 -2.99
C SER A 270 -6.45 -17.71 -3.37
N VAL A 271 -6.66 -17.34 -4.63
CA VAL A 271 -6.51 -15.95 -5.08
C VAL A 271 -7.49 -15.04 -4.35
N GLN A 272 -8.71 -15.54 -4.08
CA GLN A 272 -9.68 -14.80 -3.27
C GLN A 272 -9.20 -14.56 -1.83
N ASP A 273 -8.62 -15.57 -1.17
CA ASP A 273 -8.07 -15.42 0.20
C ASP A 273 -6.86 -14.49 0.21
N PHE A 274 -6.01 -14.55 -0.83
CA PHE A 274 -4.90 -13.62 -0.99
C PHE A 274 -5.38 -12.16 -0.97
N TRP A 275 -6.38 -11.80 -1.76
CA TRP A 275 -6.90 -10.42 -1.84
C TRP A 275 -7.68 -9.99 -0.59
N ARG A 276 -8.16 -10.90 0.24
CA ARG A 276 -8.70 -10.60 1.57
C ARG A 276 -7.62 -10.26 2.58
N ARG A 277 -6.36 -10.60 2.30
CA ARG A 277 -5.19 -10.39 3.16
C ARG A 277 -4.24 -9.32 2.66
N TRP A 278 -4.32 -8.99 1.37
CA TRP A 278 -3.51 -7.99 0.69
C TRP A 278 -4.29 -6.68 0.54
N HIS A 279 -3.66 -5.55 0.96
CA HIS A 279 -4.22 -4.20 0.79
C HIS A 279 -5.71 -4.12 1.16
N ILE A 280 -6.01 -4.53 2.38
CA ILE A 280 -7.38 -4.75 2.88
C ILE A 280 -8.21 -3.47 2.74
N SER A 281 -7.62 -2.30 3.01
CA SER A 281 -8.31 -1.01 2.91
C SER A 281 -8.77 -0.69 1.48
N LEU A 282 -7.96 -0.97 0.46
CA LEU A 282 -8.34 -0.80 -0.95
C LEU A 282 -9.41 -1.81 -1.36
N SER A 283 -9.24 -3.09 -0.98
CA SER A 283 -10.19 -4.16 -1.28
C SER A 283 -11.56 -3.88 -0.66
N THR A 284 -11.60 -3.40 0.57
CA THR A 284 -12.85 -3.00 1.24
C THR A 284 -13.44 -1.74 0.62
N PHE A 285 -12.63 -0.77 0.20
CA PHE A 285 -13.11 0.40 -0.52
C PHE A 285 -13.87 0.00 -1.79
N PHE A 286 -13.24 -0.77 -2.69
CA PHE A 286 -13.91 -1.21 -3.92
C PHE A 286 -15.11 -2.10 -3.66
N ARG A 287 -15.08 -2.94 -2.61
CA ARG A 287 -16.24 -3.73 -2.20
C ARG A 287 -17.43 -2.84 -1.82
N ASP A 288 -17.21 -1.85 -0.94
CA ASP A 288 -18.28 -1.10 -0.30
C ASP A 288 -18.81 0.05 -1.17
N TYR A 289 -17.94 0.67 -1.98
CA TYR A 289 -18.31 1.83 -2.80
C TYR A 289 -18.55 1.50 -4.28
N VAL A 290 -18.14 0.31 -4.77
CA VAL A 290 -18.35 -0.09 -6.17
C VAL A 290 -19.10 -1.41 -6.26
N TYR A 291 -18.57 -2.49 -5.67
CA TYR A 291 -19.15 -3.83 -5.86
C TYR A 291 -20.55 -3.99 -5.28
N ILE A 292 -20.77 -3.56 -4.03
CA ILE A 292 -22.08 -3.65 -3.36
C ILE A 292 -23.11 -2.76 -4.05
N PRO A 293 -22.84 -1.47 -4.39
CA PRO A 293 -23.80 -0.64 -5.13
C PRO A 293 -24.17 -1.17 -6.51
N LEU A 294 -23.29 -1.92 -7.19
CA LEU A 294 -23.60 -2.58 -8.46
C LEU A 294 -24.46 -3.85 -8.30
N GLY A 295 -24.82 -4.24 -7.06
CA GLY A 295 -25.62 -5.43 -6.73
C GLY A 295 -24.81 -6.58 -6.12
N GLY A 296 -23.50 -6.44 -5.95
CA GLY A 296 -22.63 -7.41 -5.30
C GLY A 296 -22.72 -8.81 -5.92
N ASN A 297 -22.89 -9.83 -5.05
CA ASN A 297 -23.12 -11.23 -5.44
C ASN A 297 -24.61 -11.66 -5.35
N ARG A 298 -25.50 -10.77 -4.91
CA ARG A 298 -26.95 -11.04 -4.81
C ARG A 298 -27.67 -10.64 -6.10
N CYS A 299 -27.18 -11.15 -7.24
CA CYS A 299 -27.69 -10.84 -8.57
C CYS A 299 -27.47 -12.03 -9.52
N THR A 300 -27.95 -11.94 -10.76
CA THR A 300 -27.73 -12.98 -11.78
C THR A 300 -26.24 -13.14 -12.08
N THR A 301 -25.82 -14.33 -12.53
CA THR A 301 -24.42 -14.63 -12.87
C THR A 301 -23.84 -13.62 -13.86
N LYS A 302 -24.58 -13.20 -14.88
CA LYS A 302 -24.15 -12.19 -15.86
C LYS A 302 -23.83 -10.84 -15.17
N LYS A 303 -24.72 -10.36 -14.29
CA LYS A 303 -24.51 -9.14 -13.52
C LYS A 303 -23.34 -9.28 -12.56
N TRP A 304 -23.18 -10.42 -11.91
CA TRP A 304 -22.06 -10.70 -11.03
C TRP A 304 -20.72 -10.65 -11.79
N VAL A 305 -20.61 -11.29 -12.97
CA VAL A 305 -19.39 -11.23 -13.82
C VAL A 305 -19.08 -9.77 -14.20
N ARG A 306 -20.09 -9.00 -14.62
CA ARG A 306 -19.93 -7.57 -14.91
C ARG A 306 -19.39 -6.81 -13.68
N ASN A 307 -19.96 -7.03 -12.50
CA ASN A 307 -19.57 -6.35 -11.27
C ASN A 307 -18.09 -6.66 -10.92
N MET A 308 -17.70 -7.92 -11.06
CA MET A 308 -16.31 -8.35 -10.88
C MET A 308 -15.36 -7.71 -11.90
N PHE A 309 -15.75 -7.66 -13.18
CA PHE A 309 -14.99 -6.99 -14.23
C PHE A 309 -14.77 -5.51 -13.90
N VAL A 310 -15.85 -4.78 -13.56
CA VAL A 310 -15.76 -3.35 -13.23
C VAL A 310 -14.80 -3.12 -12.05
N VAL A 311 -14.93 -3.90 -10.99
CA VAL A 311 -14.05 -3.75 -9.80
C VAL A 311 -12.60 -3.97 -10.17
N TRP A 312 -12.27 -5.05 -10.87
CA TRP A 312 -10.88 -5.38 -11.18
C TRP A 312 -10.27 -4.46 -12.25
N PHE A 313 -11.05 -4.02 -13.22
CA PHE A 313 -10.65 -3.01 -14.17
C PHE A 313 -10.31 -1.68 -13.48
N LEU A 314 -11.20 -1.20 -12.58
CA LEU A 314 -10.95 0.02 -11.80
C LEU A 314 -9.79 -0.15 -10.81
N THR A 315 -9.61 -1.34 -10.23
CA THR A 315 -8.46 -1.62 -9.36
C THR A 315 -7.15 -1.53 -10.14
N GLY A 316 -7.11 -2.07 -11.35
CA GLY A 316 -5.96 -1.93 -12.25
C GLY A 316 -5.68 -0.46 -12.59
N MET A 317 -6.69 0.27 -13.02
CA MET A 317 -6.56 1.71 -13.30
C MET A 317 -6.09 2.50 -12.08
N TRP A 318 -6.57 2.19 -10.89
CA TRP A 318 -6.17 2.89 -9.68
C TRP A 318 -4.66 2.79 -9.40
N HIS A 319 -4.03 1.66 -9.71
CA HIS A 319 -2.60 1.48 -9.53
C HIS A 319 -1.76 2.37 -10.46
N GLY A 320 -2.17 2.59 -11.70
CA GLY A 320 -1.41 3.45 -12.59
C GLY A 320 -2.06 3.64 -13.97
N ALA A 321 -1.65 4.70 -14.64
CA ALA A 321 -2.10 5.05 -15.99
C ALA A 321 -1.21 4.35 -17.04
N SER A 322 -1.25 3.02 -17.07
CA SER A 322 -0.48 2.19 -18.02
C SER A 322 -1.19 0.87 -18.28
N TRP A 323 -0.98 0.30 -19.48
CA TRP A 323 -1.63 -0.93 -19.92
C TRP A 323 -1.31 -2.15 -19.05
N ASN A 324 -0.09 -2.25 -18.50
CA ASN A 324 0.28 -3.36 -17.63
C ASN A 324 -0.61 -3.45 -16.38
N TYR A 325 -1.02 -2.31 -15.78
CA TYR A 325 -1.93 -2.32 -14.63
C TYR A 325 -3.34 -2.74 -15.01
N ILE A 326 -3.81 -2.34 -16.21
CA ILE A 326 -5.10 -2.80 -16.73
C ILE A 326 -5.07 -4.31 -16.95
N PHE A 327 -4.01 -4.82 -17.62
CA PHE A 327 -3.83 -6.27 -17.83
C PHE A 327 -3.69 -7.03 -16.52
N TRP A 328 -3.00 -6.46 -15.52
CA TRP A 328 -2.90 -7.02 -14.19
C TRP A 328 -4.28 -7.13 -13.49
N GLY A 329 -5.12 -6.12 -13.57
CA GLY A 329 -6.48 -6.18 -13.07
C GLY A 329 -7.33 -7.23 -13.78
N LEU A 330 -7.27 -7.29 -15.12
CA LEU A 330 -7.97 -8.30 -15.91
C LEU A 330 -7.46 -9.73 -15.67
N TYR A 331 -6.17 -9.89 -15.43
CA TYR A 331 -5.55 -11.16 -15.04
C TYR A 331 -6.21 -11.69 -13.75
N TYR A 332 -6.32 -10.90 -12.71
CA TYR A 332 -6.97 -11.32 -11.46
C TYR A 332 -8.48 -11.50 -11.61
N PHE A 333 -9.14 -10.71 -12.42
CA PHE A 333 -10.53 -10.94 -12.79
C PHE A 333 -10.72 -12.34 -13.37
N CYS A 334 -9.89 -12.74 -14.35
CA CYS A 334 -9.97 -14.06 -14.96
C CYS A 334 -9.72 -15.20 -13.94
N PHE A 335 -8.66 -15.08 -13.12
CA PHE A 335 -8.36 -16.12 -12.13
C PHE A 335 -9.42 -16.25 -11.03
N LEU A 336 -10.03 -15.15 -10.59
CA LEU A 336 -11.12 -15.19 -9.63
C LEU A 336 -12.39 -15.81 -10.22
N LEU A 337 -12.66 -15.57 -11.51
CA LEU A 337 -13.75 -16.29 -12.22
C LEU A 337 -13.46 -17.78 -12.30
N LEU A 338 -12.27 -18.16 -12.76
CA LEU A 338 -11.84 -19.55 -12.86
C LEU A 338 -11.90 -20.25 -11.49
N GLU A 339 -11.41 -19.59 -10.45
CA GLU A 339 -11.46 -20.12 -9.08
C GLU A 339 -12.89 -20.40 -8.63
N LYS A 340 -13.80 -19.44 -8.81
CA LYS A 340 -15.19 -19.59 -8.36
C LYS A 340 -15.98 -20.61 -9.19
N LEU A 341 -15.74 -20.67 -10.51
CA LEU A 341 -16.56 -21.49 -11.41
C LEU A 341 -16.03 -22.92 -11.56
N TYR A 342 -14.70 -23.12 -11.46
CA TYR A 342 -14.09 -24.39 -11.87
C TYR A 342 -13.11 -25.00 -10.85
N ILE A 343 -12.35 -24.19 -10.11
CA ILE A 343 -11.19 -24.68 -9.35
C ILE A 343 -11.54 -25.00 -7.90
N LYS A 344 -12.35 -24.18 -7.24
CA LYS A 344 -12.54 -24.13 -5.78
C LYS A 344 -12.79 -25.52 -5.15
N ASP A 345 -13.65 -26.32 -5.76
CA ASP A 345 -14.09 -27.61 -5.21
C ASP A 345 -13.38 -28.82 -5.88
N ARG A 346 -12.52 -28.59 -6.87
CA ARG A 346 -11.86 -29.64 -7.65
C ARG A 346 -10.36 -29.77 -7.33
N MET A 347 -9.72 -28.74 -6.77
CA MET A 347 -8.30 -28.75 -6.51
C MET A 347 -7.99 -29.38 -5.14
N PRO A 348 -7.05 -30.34 -5.06
CA PRO A 348 -6.58 -30.92 -3.80
C PRO A 348 -5.99 -29.85 -2.87
N GLU A 349 -6.22 -29.98 -1.56
CA GLU A 349 -5.77 -29.00 -0.55
C GLU A 349 -4.26 -28.70 -0.63
N ASN A 350 -3.45 -29.72 -0.87
CA ASN A 350 -2.00 -29.59 -0.96
C ASN A 350 -1.52 -28.78 -2.18
N CYS A 351 -2.33 -28.72 -3.25
CA CYS A 351 -2.00 -27.97 -4.47
C CYS A 351 -2.47 -26.51 -4.40
N LYS A 352 -3.47 -26.20 -3.56
CA LYS A 352 -4.08 -24.86 -3.50
C LYS A 352 -3.07 -23.76 -3.19
N HIS A 353 -2.17 -24.00 -2.26
CA HIS A 353 -1.17 -23.01 -1.86
C HIS A 353 -0.15 -22.75 -3.00
N ILE A 354 0.36 -23.81 -3.61
CA ILE A 354 1.32 -23.69 -4.74
C ILE A 354 0.66 -22.99 -5.92
N TYR A 355 -0.55 -23.37 -6.28
CA TYR A 355 -1.36 -22.70 -7.32
C TYR A 355 -1.48 -21.21 -7.03
N THR A 356 -1.88 -20.86 -5.80
CA THR A 356 -2.06 -19.46 -5.40
C THR A 356 -0.76 -18.67 -5.53
N LEU A 357 0.35 -19.21 -5.02
CA LEU A 357 1.66 -18.54 -5.12
C LEU A 357 2.10 -18.35 -6.56
N LEU A 358 1.88 -19.33 -7.44
CA LEU A 358 2.21 -19.20 -8.87
C LEU A 358 1.36 -18.12 -9.54
N VAL A 359 0.05 -18.09 -9.31
CA VAL A 359 -0.81 -17.04 -9.84
C VAL A 359 -0.35 -15.66 -9.36
N ILE A 360 -0.02 -15.52 -8.08
CA ILE A 360 0.46 -14.24 -7.53
C ILE A 360 1.84 -13.86 -8.11
N PHE A 361 2.74 -14.81 -8.26
CA PHE A 361 4.07 -14.61 -8.85
C PHE A 361 3.98 -14.04 -10.28
N PHE A 362 3.20 -14.66 -11.15
CA PHE A 362 2.99 -14.14 -12.53
C PHE A 362 2.24 -12.80 -12.53
N GLY A 363 1.31 -12.61 -11.60
CA GLY A 363 0.63 -11.33 -11.41
C GLY A 363 1.63 -10.20 -11.09
N TRP A 364 2.62 -10.44 -10.22
CA TRP A 364 3.64 -9.45 -9.90
C TRP A 364 4.62 -9.18 -11.05
N ILE A 365 4.86 -10.15 -11.94
CA ILE A 365 5.63 -9.92 -13.16
C ILE A 365 4.90 -8.95 -14.09
N ILE A 366 3.60 -9.14 -14.31
CA ILE A 366 2.77 -8.21 -15.10
C ILE A 366 2.79 -6.81 -14.47
N PHE A 367 2.71 -6.74 -13.15
CA PHE A 367 2.71 -5.46 -12.42
C PHE A 367 4.03 -4.70 -12.56
N LYS A 368 5.17 -5.38 -12.53
CA LYS A 368 6.51 -4.77 -12.57
C LYS A 368 6.82 -4.11 -13.91
N TYR A 369 6.47 -4.73 -15.02
CA TYR A 369 6.93 -4.32 -16.33
C TYR A 369 5.85 -3.58 -17.12
N SER A 370 6.01 -2.25 -17.28
CA SER A 370 5.13 -1.42 -18.11
C SER A 370 5.46 -1.57 -19.62
N ASP A 371 6.71 -1.90 -19.96
CA ASP A 371 7.14 -2.19 -21.32
C ASP A 371 6.79 -3.64 -21.68
N LEU A 372 5.93 -3.82 -22.68
CA LEU A 372 5.45 -5.13 -23.13
C LEU A 372 6.58 -6.01 -23.72
N ALA A 373 7.63 -5.40 -24.29
CA ALA A 373 8.78 -6.16 -24.81
C ALA A 373 9.59 -6.76 -23.66
N GLN A 374 9.82 -5.99 -22.58
CA GLN A 374 10.48 -6.48 -21.37
C GLN A 374 9.62 -7.53 -20.64
N LEU A 375 8.30 -7.30 -20.53
CA LEU A 375 7.37 -8.28 -19.97
C LEU A 375 7.44 -9.60 -20.71
N LYS A 376 7.37 -9.58 -22.04
CA LYS A 376 7.50 -10.77 -22.90
C LYS A 376 8.86 -11.45 -22.68
N ALA A 377 9.94 -10.68 -22.68
CA ALA A 377 11.30 -11.23 -22.51
C ALA A 377 11.48 -11.93 -21.15
N VAL A 378 10.96 -11.34 -20.06
CA VAL A 378 10.98 -11.99 -18.74
C VAL A 378 10.16 -13.26 -18.72
N LEU A 379 8.93 -13.22 -19.23
CA LEU A 379 8.05 -14.41 -19.27
C LEU A 379 8.67 -15.56 -20.07
N LEU A 380 9.26 -15.29 -21.23
CA LEU A 380 9.95 -16.30 -22.03
C LEU A 380 11.26 -16.75 -21.37
N GLY A 381 12.02 -15.82 -20.80
CA GLY A 381 13.28 -16.08 -20.12
C GLY A 381 13.16 -17.01 -18.90
N LEU A 382 12.03 -17.00 -18.19
CA LEU A 382 11.73 -17.97 -17.12
C LEU A 382 11.78 -19.43 -17.62
N PHE A 383 11.47 -19.65 -18.90
CA PHE A 383 11.48 -20.97 -19.53
C PHE A 383 12.75 -21.23 -20.38
N GLY A 384 13.77 -20.35 -20.27
CA GLY A 384 15.03 -20.50 -20.99
C GLY A 384 15.01 -19.94 -22.42
N ILE A 385 13.90 -19.34 -22.87
CA ILE A 385 13.76 -18.80 -24.21
C ILE A 385 14.30 -17.35 -24.24
N GLY A 386 15.38 -17.12 -25.00
CA GLY A 386 16.03 -15.82 -25.09
C GLY A 386 16.83 -15.39 -23.85
N SER A 387 17.04 -16.28 -22.89
CA SER A 387 17.90 -16.11 -21.74
C SER A 387 19.32 -16.62 -22.02
N ASN A 388 20.28 -16.26 -21.18
CA ASN A 388 21.67 -16.74 -21.25
C ASN A 388 21.81 -18.12 -20.57
N GLY A 389 21.22 -19.15 -21.14
CA GLY A 389 21.20 -20.50 -20.61
C GLY A 389 20.24 -20.68 -19.40
N PHE A 390 20.23 -21.89 -18.85
CA PHE A 390 19.35 -22.23 -17.73
C PHE A 390 19.95 -21.80 -16.37
N TYR A 391 21.25 -21.95 -16.18
CA TYR A 391 21.98 -21.66 -14.94
C TYR A 391 23.16 -20.72 -15.20
N GLY A 392 23.38 -19.80 -14.28
CA GLY A 392 24.53 -18.88 -14.30
C GLY A 392 25.27 -18.88 -12.94
N MET A 393 26.61 -18.78 -12.98
CA MET A 393 27.43 -18.76 -11.78
C MET A 393 27.10 -17.57 -10.86
N ASN A 394 26.70 -16.42 -11.43
CA ASN A 394 26.26 -15.24 -10.69
C ASN A 394 25.04 -15.54 -9.79
N VAL A 395 24.13 -16.42 -10.21
CA VAL A 395 22.96 -16.81 -9.41
C VAL A 395 23.39 -17.52 -8.12
N LYS A 396 24.34 -18.43 -8.22
CA LYS A 396 24.92 -19.13 -7.05
C LYS A 396 25.53 -18.13 -6.08
N THR A 397 26.37 -17.24 -6.57
CA THR A 397 27.05 -16.23 -5.75
C THR A 397 26.03 -15.34 -5.04
N VAL A 398 25.05 -14.78 -5.78
CA VAL A 398 24.03 -13.90 -5.22
C VAL A 398 23.16 -14.63 -4.18
N LEU A 399 22.76 -15.88 -4.46
CA LEU A 399 21.97 -16.70 -3.54
C LEU A 399 22.71 -16.94 -2.22
N PHE A 400 23.96 -17.42 -2.29
CA PHE A 400 24.72 -17.77 -1.07
C PHE A 400 25.12 -16.52 -0.28
N SER A 401 25.49 -15.43 -0.93
CA SER A 401 25.82 -14.17 -0.26
C SER A 401 24.65 -13.55 0.48
N ASN A 402 23.40 -13.87 0.09
CA ASN A 402 22.20 -13.26 0.66
C ASN A 402 21.27 -14.28 1.35
N ILE A 403 21.74 -15.53 1.58
CA ILE A 403 20.89 -16.62 2.07
C ILE A 403 20.17 -16.27 3.39
N PHE A 404 20.85 -15.63 4.32
CA PHE A 404 20.25 -15.22 5.61
C PHE A 404 19.13 -14.19 5.40
N PHE A 405 19.35 -13.15 4.57
CA PHE A 405 18.33 -12.16 4.27
C PHE A 405 17.11 -12.79 3.59
N LEU A 406 17.32 -13.74 2.68
CA LEU A 406 16.25 -14.44 2.00
C LEU A 406 15.42 -15.29 2.97
N ILE A 407 16.07 -16.02 3.86
CA ILE A 407 15.39 -16.82 4.91
C ILE A 407 14.56 -15.89 5.81
N PHE A 408 15.16 -14.81 6.32
CA PHE A 408 14.42 -13.85 7.15
C PHE A 408 13.29 -13.17 6.40
N SER A 409 13.47 -12.84 5.12
CA SER A 409 12.42 -12.26 4.29
C SER A 409 11.25 -13.21 4.09
N ILE A 410 11.50 -14.49 3.84
CA ILE A 410 10.47 -15.54 3.73
C ILE A 410 9.74 -15.71 5.07
N VAL A 411 10.47 -15.82 6.18
CA VAL A 411 9.87 -15.95 7.52
C VAL A 411 9.01 -14.73 7.86
N ALA A 412 9.45 -13.52 7.53
CA ALA A 412 8.69 -12.28 7.75
C ALA A 412 7.39 -12.21 6.92
N CYS A 413 7.32 -12.96 5.81
CA CYS A 413 6.10 -13.10 5.01
C CYS A 413 5.08 -14.11 5.59
N THR A 414 5.44 -14.84 6.65
CA THR A 414 4.60 -15.86 7.30
C THR A 414 4.12 -15.39 8.68
N ASN A 415 3.15 -16.09 9.23
CA ASN A 415 2.65 -15.85 10.59
C ASN A 415 3.47 -16.52 11.70
N LEU A 416 4.65 -17.09 11.40
CA LEU A 416 5.49 -17.81 12.37
C LEU A 416 5.86 -16.92 13.56
N GLY A 417 6.27 -15.68 13.33
CA GLY A 417 6.58 -14.75 14.41
C GLY A 417 5.40 -14.52 15.37
N LYS A 418 4.18 -14.41 14.84
CA LYS A 418 2.96 -14.27 15.65
C LYS A 418 2.67 -15.54 16.46
N ILE A 419 2.88 -16.73 15.87
CA ILE A 419 2.69 -18.02 16.54
C ILE A 419 3.69 -18.18 17.69
N VAL A 420 4.98 -17.89 17.42
CA VAL A 420 6.04 -17.96 18.45
C VAL A 420 5.73 -16.98 19.58
N LYS A 421 5.41 -15.72 19.25
CA LYS A 421 5.05 -14.72 20.24
C LYS A 421 3.91 -15.20 21.14
N LYS A 422 2.80 -15.68 20.56
CA LYS A 422 1.67 -16.20 21.34
C LYS A 422 2.05 -17.36 22.26
N LYS A 423 2.90 -18.29 21.79
CA LYS A 423 3.39 -19.40 22.63
C LYS A 423 4.23 -18.92 23.80
N VAL A 424 5.10 -17.93 23.56
CA VAL A 424 5.93 -17.33 24.63
C VAL A 424 5.06 -16.58 25.63
N GLU A 425 4.12 -15.77 25.18
CA GLU A 425 3.16 -15.05 26.03
C GLU A 425 2.35 -16.01 26.91
N THR A 426 1.85 -17.12 26.35
CA THR A 426 1.12 -18.14 27.13
C THR A 426 2.02 -18.78 28.21
N LYS A 427 3.29 -19.08 27.90
CA LYS A 427 4.24 -19.63 28.89
C LYS A 427 4.62 -18.57 29.93
N ALA A 428 4.73 -17.31 29.57
CA ALA A 428 5.05 -16.21 30.46
C ALA A 428 3.94 -15.96 31.52
N GLN A 429 2.70 -16.34 31.24
CA GLN A 429 1.60 -16.27 32.21
C GLN A 429 1.72 -17.27 33.37
N THR A 430 2.50 -18.36 33.19
CA THR A 430 2.64 -19.43 34.15
C THR A 430 4.07 -19.58 34.73
N ASN A 431 5.00 -18.74 34.25
CA ASN A 431 6.42 -18.85 34.67
C ASN A 431 7.04 -17.44 34.76
N ASP A 432 7.36 -17.01 35.96
CA ASP A 432 7.88 -15.65 36.24
C ASP A 432 9.23 -15.39 35.56
N THR A 433 10.11 -16.38 35.46
CA THR A 433 11.39 -16.23 34.77
C THR A 433 11.18 -15.94 33.25
N ILE A 434 10.27 -16.69 32.62
CA ILE A 434 9.94 -16.47 31.20
C ILE A 434 9.27 -15.13 31.03
N SER A 435 8.39 -14.74 31.96
CA SER A 435 7.73 -13.43 31.97
C SER A 435 8.75 -12.28 32.04
N ALA A 436 9.72 -12.37 32.96
CA ALA A 436 10.77 -11.37 33.08
C ALA A 436 11.64 -11.27 31.80
N ILE A 437 12.10 -12.40 31.26
CA ILE A 437 12.89 -12.44 30.03
C ILE A 437 12.09 -11.88 28.85
N TYR A 438 10.83 -12.28 28.74
CA TYR A 438 9.95 -11.76 27.64
C TYR A 438 9.74 -10.27 27.75
N SER A 439 9.51 -9.73 28.95
CA SER A 439 9.32 -8.28 29.17
C SER A 439 10.57 -7.48 28.83
N ILE A 440 11.76 -7.96 29.21
CA ILE A 440 13.04 -7.36 28.87
C ILE A 440 13.22 -7.38 27.33
N PHE A 441 12.99 -8.54 26.70
CA PHE A 441 13.12 -8.68 25.25
C PHE A 441 12.14 -7.77 24.50
N ASP A 442 10.85 -7.74 24.90
CA ASP A 442 9.82 -6.90 24.26
C ASP A 442 10.13 -5.40 24.42
N GLY A 443 10.79 -5.00 25.50
CA GLY A 443 11.24 -3.62 25.72
C GLY A 443 12.48 -3.22 24.90
N ILE A 444 13.46 -4.10 24.80
CA ILE A 444 14.74 -3.81 24.13
C ILE A 444 14.65 -3.99 22.60
N MET A 445 13.91 -4.98 22.13
CA MET A 445 13.83 -5.34 20.71
C MET A 445 13.48 -4.16 19.79
N PRO A 446 12.50 -3.29 20.08
CA PRO A 446 12.18 -2.14 19.22
C PRO A 446 13.35 -1.16 19.07
N VAL A 447 14.11 -0.94 20.14
CA VAL A 447 15.26 -0.04 20.14
C VAL A 447 16.39 -0.63 19.28
N VAL A 448 16.68 -1.93 19.45
CA VAL A 448 17.68 -2.63 18.64
C VAL A 448 17.30 -2.63 17.16
N LEU A 449 16.04 -2.92 16.83
CA LEU A 449 15.56 -2.89 15.46
C LEU A 449 15.68 -1.49 14.85
N LEU A 450 15.31 -0.44 15.59
CA LEU A 450 15.48 0.94 15.15
C LEU A 450 16.94 1.25 14.87
N PHE A 451 17.84 0.91 15.81
CA PHE A 451 19.26 1.17 15.68
C PHE A 451 19.87 0.48 14.45
N ILE A 452 19.63 -0.83 14.27
CA ILE A 452 20.13 -1.59 13.11
C ILE A 452 19.53 -1.03 11.81
N SER A 453 18.27 -0.61 11.83
CA SER A 453 17.63 0.00 10.64
C SER A 453 18.28 1.33 10.27
N VAL A 454 18.59 2.17 11.26
CA VAL A 454 19.31 3.43 11.03
C VAL A 454 20.71 3.18 10.48
N LEU A 455 21.45 2.21 11.03
CA LEU A 455 22.76 1.82 10.50
C LEU A 455 22.67 1.33 9.04
N SER A 456 21.65 0.52 8.73
CA SER A 456 21.40 0.06 7.35
C SER A 456 21.11 1.22 6.39
N LEU A 457 20.36 2.23 6.84
CA LEU A 457 20.05 3.43 6.04
C LEU A 457 21.25 4.37 5.88
N LEU A 458 22.16 4.42 6.84
CA LEU A 458 23.43 5.18 6.74
C LEU A 458 24.39 4.53 5.76
N GLY A 459 24.50 3.21 5.80
CA GLY A 459 25.41 2.43 4.95
C GLY A 459 24.95 2.27 3.51
N ASN A 460 23.68 2.57 3.20
CA ASN A 460 23.12 2.30 1.89
C ASN A 460 22.24 3.47 1.40
N SER A 461 22.70 4.17 0.35
CA SER A 461 21.90 5.23 -0.30
C SER A 461 20.73 4.70 -1.11
N TYR A 462 20.73 3.39 -1.43
CA TYR A 462 19.66 2.72 -2.16
C TYR A 462 18.46 2.44 -1.25
N ASN A 463 17.44 3.27 -1.35
CA ASN A 463 16.22 3.19 -0.54
C ASN A 463 14.99 3.44 -1.42
N PRO A 464 14.74 2.57 -2.43
CA PRO A 464 13.59 2.73 -3.31
C PRO A 464 12.31 2.47 -2.54
N PHE A 465 11.28 3.29 -2.77
CA PHE A 465 9.93 3.01 -2.32
C PHE A 465 9.08 2.71 -3.54
N LEU A 466 8.69 1.45 -3.69
CA LEU A 466 7.98 0.98 -4.89
C LEU A 466 6.70 1.77 -5.17
N TYR A 467 6.00 2.20 -4.13
CA TYR A 467 4.72 2.88 -4.27
C TYR A 467 4.80 4.29 -4.89
N PHE A 468 5.99 4.91 -4.92
CA PHE A 468 6.19 6.19 -5.63
C PHE A 468 6.44 6.01 -7.12
N GLN A 469 6.53 4.78 -7.60
CA GLN A 469 6.75 4.47 -9.00
C GLN A 469 5.42 4.27 -9.76
N PHE A 470 4.28 4.25 -9.04
CA PHE A 470 2.96 3.94 -9.59
C PHE A 470 2.01 5.13 -9.57
#